data_355908d72f6297768b1715f14772fb89
#
_entry.id   355908d72f6297768b1715f14772fb89
#
_cell.length_a   1.000
_cell.length_b   1.000
_cell.length_c   1.000
_cell.angle_alpha   90.00
_cell.angle_beta   90.00
_cell.angle_gamma   90.00
#
_symmetry.space_group_name_H-M   'P 1'
#
loop_
_entity.id
_entity.type
_entity.pdbx_description
1 polymer ?
#
loop_
_entity_poly.entity_id
_entity_poly.type
_entity_poly.pdbx_seq_one_letter_code
_entity_poly.pdbx_strand_id
1 'polypeptide(L)'
;MAGGIEMMSRVPMLSDAAAIWTNVNIAKKTSASIADIIVLAGNVGLEKAIKKGGSKVKVPFNPGRGDSTQEQTEIKSFKWLEPLHDGFRNFVKSDYSVMPEELILERASLMGLTAQEMTCLVGGMRVLGTNHESAKNKGELTDNVGALTNDFFINLVDMKYTWKPTGKNSYDIIDRKTNKVKYTATRA
;
A
#
# COMPACT_ATOMS: atom_id res chain seq x y z
N MET A 1 0.51 21.26 10.37
CA MET A 1 0.31 20.85 8.95
C MET A 1 1.48 20.05 8.38
N ALA A 2 2.73 20.27 8.76
CA ALA A 2 3.88 19.53 8.20
C ALA A 2 3.87 18.02 8.51
N GLY A 3 3.55 17.60 9.73
CA GLY A 3 3.57 16.18 10.10
C GLY A 3 2.50 15.31 9.42
N GLY A 4 1.31 15.86 9.19
CA GLY A 4 0.25 15.17 8.44
C GLY A 4 0.59 15.01 6.96
N ILE A 5 1.27 16.00 6.38
CA ILE A 5 1.71 15.99 4.98
C ILE A 5 2.82 14.94 4.78
N GLU A 6 3.73 14.81 5.72
CA GLU A 6 4.84 13.85 5.65
C GLU A 6 4.37 12.39 5.78
N MET A 7 3.33 12.15 6.58
CA MET A 7 2.71 10.82 6.66
C MET A 7 1.96 10.42 5.38
N MET A 8 1.42 11.41 4.66
CA MET A 8 0.73 11.22 3.38
C MET A 8 1.69 10.96 2.21
N SER A 9 2.90 11.51 2.24
CA SER A 9 3.92 11.27 1.20
C SER A 9 4.39 9.81 1.14
N ARG A 10 4.02 8.98 2.12
CA ARG A 10 4.40 7.58 2.21
C ARG A 10 3.39 6.61 1.58
N VAL A 11 2.27 7.09 1.08
CA VAL A 11 1.35 6.30 0.26
C VAL A 11 1.71 6.57 -1.20
N PRO A 12 2.20 5.59 -1.98
CA PRO A 12 2.69 5.83 -3.35
C PRO A 12 1.70 6.55 -4.28
N MET A 13 0.40 6.36 -4.07
CA MET A 13 -0.65 7.11 -4.80
C MET A 13 -0.80 8.57 -4.36
N LEU A 14 -0.19 8.96 -3.24
CA LEU A 14 -0.28 10.30 -2.65
C LEU A 14 1.12 10.91 -2.42
N SER A 15 2.18 10.22 -2.83
CA SER A 15 3.58 10.68 -2.65
C SER A 15 3.99 11.78 -3.62
N ASP A 16 3.15 12.06 -4.61
CA ASP A 16 3.39 13.19 -5.50
C ASP A 16 3.03 14.50 -4.77
N ALA A 17 4.02 15.36 -4.58
CA ALA A 17 3.81 16.69 -3.98
C ALA A 17 2.69 17.47 -4.70
N ALA A 18 2.51 17.25 -5.99
CA ALA A 18 1.41 17.82 -6.76
C ALA A 18 0.03 17.31 -6.29
N ALA A 19 -0.10 16.04 -5.93
CA ALA A 19 -1.34 15.48 -5.40
C ALA A 19 -1.69 16.07 -4.03
N ILE A 20 -0.70 16.25 -3.15
CA ILE A 20 -0.87 16.89 -1.84
C ILE A 20 -1.31 18.34 -2.01
N TRP A 21 -0.63 19.11 -2.86
CA TRP A 21 -0.99 20.49 -3.17
C TRP A 21 -2.40 20.62 -3.77
N THR A 22 -2.78 19.70 -4.64
CA THR A 22 -4.12 19.65 -5.23
C THR A 22 -5.18 19.43 -4.15
N ASN A 23 -4.98 18.49 -3.24
CA ASN A 23 -5.91 18.20 -2.15
C ASN A 23 -6.08 19.38 -1.20
N VAL A 24 -4.99 20.05 -0.82
CA VAL A 24 -5.04 21.28 0.01
C VAL A 24 -5.77 22.42 -0.71
N ASN A 25 -5.55 22.58 -2.01
CA ASN A 25 -6.25 23.63 -2.80
C ASN A 25 -7.75 23.34 -2.97
N ILE A 26 -8.14 22.06 -3.08
CA ILE A 26 -9.54 21.66 -3.10
C ILE A 26 -10.16 21.93 -1.72
N ALA A 27 -9.50 21.58 -0.62
CA ALA A 27 -9.96 21.87 0.73
C ALA A 27 -10.22 23.35 0.97
N LYS A 28 -9.32 24.21 0.49
CA LYS A 28 -9.48 25.69 0.58
C LYS A 28 -10.65 26.25 -0.23
N LYS A 29 -11.06 25.58 -1.31
CA LYS A 29 -12.18 25.99 -2.18
C LYS A 29 -13.51 25.39 -1.76
N THR A 30 -13.49 24.37 -0.93
CA THR A 30 -14.66 23.68 -0.41
C THR A 30 -14.65 23.80 1.11
N SER A 31 -15.76 23.67 1.77
CA SER A 31 -15.83 23.63 3.24
C SER A 31 -15.48 22.23 3.80
N ALA A 32 -14.92 21.33 2.98
CA ALA A 32 -14.53 20.02 3.38
C ALA A 32 -13.17 20.00 4.09
N SER A 33 -13.00 19.10 5.06
CA SER A 33 -11.72 18.88 5.71
C SER A 33 -10.67 18.30 4.75
N ILE A 34 -9.41 18.57 5.01
CA ILE A 34 -8.30 17.96 4.27
C ILE A 34 -8.34 16.43 4.43
N ALA A 35 -8.67 15.94 5.63
CA ALA A 35 -8.81 14.53 5.94
C ALA A 35 -9.86 13.84 5.05
N ASP A 36 -11.04 14.45 4.87
CA ASP A 36 -12.06 13.90 3.99
C ASP A 36 -11.65 13.91 2.52
N ILE A 37 -11.00 14.98 2.07
CA ILE A 37 -10.52 15.06 0.69
C ILE A 37 -9.46 14.00 0.38
N ILE A 38 -8.58 13.71 1.33
CA ILE A 38 -7.58 12.65 1.19
C ILE A 38 -8.26 11.29 0.98
N VAL A 39 -9.22 10.97 1.84
CA VAL A 39 -9.95 9.70 1.74
C VAL A 39 -10.73 9.62 0.42
N LEU A 40 -11.39 10.70 0.02
CA LEU A 40 -12.11 10.77 -1.24
C LEU A 40 -11.18 10.58 -2.45
N ALA A 41 -10.01 11.22 -2.44
CA ALA A 41 -9.01 11.05 -3.48
C ALA A 41 -8.51 9.60 -3.57
N GLY A 42 -8.30 8.95 -2.43
CA GLY A 42 -7.99 7.52 -2.35
C GLY A 42 -9.07 6.64 -2.98
N ASN A 43 -10.34 6.91 -2.64
CA ASN A 43 -11.48 6.18 -3.20
C ASN A 43 -11.56 6.34 -4.73
N VAL A 44 -11.38 7.56 -5.24
CA VAL A 44 -11.35 7.82 -6.69
C VAL A 44 -10.20 7.08 -7.37
N GLY A 45 -9.03 7.01 -6.72
CA GLY A 45 -7.89 6.23 -7.20
C GLY A 45 -8.20 4.75 -7.29
N LEU A 46 -8.81 4.19 -6.23
CA LEU A 46 -9.26 2.79 -6.21
C LEU A 46 -10.31 2.50 -7.28
N GLU A 47 -11.30 3.36 -7.45
CA GLU A 47 -12.33 3.20 -8.49
C GLU A 47 -11.73 3.21 -9.90
N LYS A 48 -10.71 4.04 -10.15
CA LYS A 48 -9.96 4.02 -11.43
C LYS A 48 -9.21 2.70 -11.62
N ALA A 49 -8.57 2.19 -10.58
CA ALA A 49 -7.86 0.91 -10.61
C ALA A 49 -8.80 -0.27 -10.81
N ILE A 50 -9.96 -0.26 -10.14
CA ILE A 50 -11.05 -1.24 -10.31
C ILE A 50 -11.55 -1.24 -11.75
N LYS A 51 -11.81 -0.07 -12.32
CA LYS A 51 -12.24 0.10 -13.72
C LYS A 51 -11.18 -0.40 -14.69
N LYS A 52 -9.90 -0.09 -14.45
CA LYS A 52 -8.77 -0.58 -15.23
C LYS A 52 -8.65 -2.11 -15.16
N GLY A 53 -9.01 -2.70 -14.03
CA GLY A 53 -9.08 -4.17 -13.82
C GLY A 53 -10.32 -4.83 -14.42
N GLY A 54 -11.20 -4.07 -15.09
CA GLY A 54 -12.38 -4.61 -15.79
C GLY A 54 -13.65 -4.70 -14.92
N SER A 55 -13.62 -4.20 -13.68
CA SER A 55 -14.77 -4.22 -12.76
C SER A 55 -15.43 -2.84 -12.63
N LYS A 56 -16.67 -2.81 -12.10
CA LYS A 56 -17.44 -1.57 -11.88
C LYS A 56 -17.98 -1.58 -10.44
N VAL A 57 -17.12 -1.29 -9.48
CA VAL A 57 -17.50 -1.18 -8.08
C VAL A 57 -17.30 0.27 -7.64
N LYS A 58 -18.27 0.81 -6.88
CA LYS A 58 -18.10 2.09 -6.20
C LYS A 58 -17.56 1.85 -4.80
N VAL A 59 -16.57 2.64 -4.43
CA VAL A 59 -16.01 2.62 -3.08
C VAL A 59 -16.83 3.55 -2.19
N PRO A 60 -17.42 3.06 -1.08
CA PRO A 60 -18.23 3.90 -0.21
C PRO A 60 -17.39 5.00 0.44
N PHE A 61 -17.99 6.17 0.63
CA PHE A 61 -17.37 7.31 1.28
C PHE A 61 -18.24 7.82 2.41
N ASN A 62 -17.70 7.88 3.60
CA ASN A 62 -18.34 8.45 4.78
C ASN A 62 -17.60 9.74 5.15
N PRO A 63 -18.19 10.92 4.95
CA PRO A 63 -17.61 12.20 5.34
C PRO A 63 -17.70 12.45 6.84
N GLY A 64 -17.09 13.53 7.31
CA GLY A 64 -17.22 14.02 8.69
C GLY A 64 -15.93 13.96 9.50
N ARG A 65 -14.79 13.75 8.86
CA ARG A 65 -13.47 13.87 9.51
C ARG A 65 -13.15 15.33 9.71
N GLY A 66 -12.57 15.67 10.88
CA GLY A 66 -12.01 16.98 11.16
C GLY A 66 -10.51 17.00 10.94
N ASP A 67 -9.97 18.21 10.77
CA ASP A 67 -8.53 18.45 10.74
C ASP A 67 -8.04 18.94 12.10
N SER A 68 -6.86 18.50 12.54
CA SER A 68 -6.19 19.02 13.72
C SER A 68 -5.33 20.23 13.37
N THR A 69 -5.26 21.21 14.26
CA THR A 69 -4.30 22.33 14.13
C THR A 69 -2.91 21.89 14.56
N GLN A 70 -1.91 22.73 14.27
CA GLN A 70 -0.53 22.50 14.70
C GLN A 70 -0.40 22.43 16.23
N GLU A 71 -1.16 23.26 16.94
CA GLU A 71 -1.18 23.34 18.41
C GLU A 71 -1.80 22.08 19.04
N GLN A 72 -2.75 21.45 18.34
CA GLN A 72 -3.40 20.19 18.76
C GLN A 72 -2.54 18.96 18.42
N THR A 73 -1.42 19.15 17.73
CA THR A 73 -0.61 18.04 17.22
C THR A 73 0.70 17.96 18.00
N GLU A 74 0.88 16.88 18.76
CA GLU A 74 2.14 16.61 19.45
C GLU A 74 3.14 15.94 18.52
N ILE A 75 3.94 16.73 17.81
CA ILE A 75 4.87 16.27 16.77
C ILE A 75 5.86 15.23 17.30
N LYS A 76 6.32 15.36 18.54
CA LYS A 76 7.29 14.43 19.14
C LYS A 76 6.75 13.01 19.25
N SER A 77 5.44 12.86 19.51
CA SER A 77 4.78 11.56 19.61
C SER A 77 4.69 10.82 18.28
N PHE A 78 4.69 11.52 17.14
CA PHE A 78 4.70 10.89 15.82
C PHE A 78 5.93 10.00 15.56
N LYS A 79 7.07 10.33 16.20
CA LYS A 79 8.28 9.50 16.08
C LYS A 79 8.06 8.08 16.60
N TRP A 80 7.25 7.92 17.65
CA TRP A 80 6.91 6.62 18.23
C TRP A 80 5.88 5.84 17.43
N LEU A 81 5.06 6.56 16.64
CA LEU A 81 4.05 5.97 15.76
C LEU A 81 4.62 5.57 14.39
N GLU A 82 5.86 5.95 14.09
CA GLU A 82 6.51 5.59 12.84
C GLU A 82 6.74 4.08 12.78
N PRO A 83 6.21 3.37 11.77
CA PRO A 83 6.35 1.92 11.68
C PRO A 83 7.82 1.54 11.49
N LEU A 84 8.29 0.57 12.27
CA LEU A 84 9.59 -0.06 12.10
C LEU A 84 9.53 -1.16 11.05
N HIS A 85 8.37 -1.73 10.88
CA HIS A 85 8.04 -2.74 9.91
C HIS A 85 6.60 -2.54 9.44
N ASP A 86 6.38 -2.62 8.12
CA ASP A 86 5.07 -2.49 7.53
C ASP A 86 4.89 -3.57 6.45
N GLY A 87 4.27 -4.67 6.82
CA GLY A 87 4.00 -5.80 5.94
C GLY A 87 3.07 -5.46 4.77
N PHE A 88 2.29 -4.38 4.86
CA PHE A 88 1.48 -3.93 3.73
C PHE A 88 2.33 -3.35 2.59
N ARG A 89 3.39 -2.61 2.92
CA ARG A 89 4.21 -1.86 1.96
C ARG A 89 5.59 -2.45 1.72
N ASN A 90 5.85 -3.69 2.16
CA ASN A 90 7.18 -4.30 2.08
C ASN A 90 8.27 -3.41 2.72
N PHE A 91 8.00 -2.84 3.89
CA PHE A 91 8.93 -1.95 4.56
C PHE A 91 9.55 -2.61 5.80
N VAL A 92 10.87 -2.66 5.83
CA VAL A 92 11.64 -3.08 7.00
C VAL A 92 12.69 -2.01 7.28
N LYS A 93 12.65 -1.39 8.46
CA LYS A 93 13.62 -0.39 8.88
C LYS A 93 14.87 -1.01 9.51
N SER A 94 14.72 -2.15 10.16
CA SER A 94 15.80 -2.91 10.81
C SER A 94 15.48 -4.39 10.82
N ASP A 95 16.47 -5.24 11.14
CA ASP A 95 16.23 -6.67 11.34
C ASP A 95 15.29 -6.88 12.55
N TYR A 96 14.18 -7.55 12.28
CA TYR A 96 13.14 -7.86 13.26
C TYR A 96 13.16 -9.33 13.62
N SER A 97 12.92 -9.63 14.90
CA SER A 97 12.71 -10.99 15.39
C SER A 97 11.31 -11.54 15.08
N VAL A 98 10.33 -10.63 14.91
CA VAL A 98 8.95 -10.98 14.60
C VAL A 98 8.77 -11.12 13.10
N MET A 99 8.10 -12.18 12.68
CA MET A 99 7.85 -12.44 11.26
C MET A 99 6.84 -11.46 10.67
N PRO A 100 6.98 -11.02 9.41
CA PRO A 100 6.03 -10.12 8.76
C PRO A 100 4.59 -10.61 8.79
N GLU A 101 4.39 -11.91 8.60
CA GLU A 101 3.09 -12.56 8.63
C GLU A 101 2.39 -12.48 10.01
N GLU A 102 3.15 -12.51 11.10
CA GLU A 102 2.61 -12.35 12.46
C GLU A 102 2.12 -10.91 12.67
N LEU A 103 2.91 -9.93 12.22
CA LEU A 103 2.52 -8.51 12.28
C LEU A 103 1.29 -8.21 11.41
N ILE A 104 1.16 -8.85 10.25
CA ILE A 104 -0.02 -8.73 9.40
C ILE A 104 -1.26 -9.31 10.08
N LEU A 105 -1.15 -10.43 10.79
CA LEU A 105 -2.25 -11.01 11.56
C LEU A 105 -2.72 -10.09 12.69
N GLU A 106 -1.80 -9.46 13.40
CA GLU A 106 -2.13 -8.44 14.41
C GLU A 106 -2.90 -7.27 13.77
N ARG A 107 -2.46 -6.78 12.63
CA ARG A 107 -3.14 -5.72 11.89
C ARG A 107 -4.52 -6.16 11.39
N ALA A 108 -4.66 -7.41 10.94
CA ALA A 108 -5.96 -7.97 10.56
C ALA A 108 -6.93 -7.92 11.74
N SER A 109 -6.50 -8.36 12.91
CA SER A 109 -7.29 -8.32 14.14
C SER A 109 -7.72 -6.89 14.51
N LEU A 110 -6.80 -5.92 14.45
CA LEU A 110 -7.11 -4.51 14.73
C LEU A 110 -8.12 -3.90 13.73
N MET A 111 -8.12 -4.35 12.49
CA MET A 111 -9.07 -3.91 11.45
C MET A 111 -10.36 -4.73 11.42
N GLY A 112 -10.50 -5.75 12.26
CA GLY A 112 -11.63 -6.66 12.26
C GLY A 112 -11.71 -7.54 11.00
N LEU A 113 -10.58 -7.82 10.35
CA LEU A 113 -10.49 -8.64 9.14
C LEU A 113 -10.14 -10.08 9.49
N THR A 114 -10.72 -11.01 8.76
CA THR A 114 -10.27 -12.41 8.74
C THR A 114 -8.92 -12.54 8.03
N ALA A 115 -8.24 -13.66 8.22
CA ALA A 115 -6.97 -13.94 7.52
C ALA A 115 -7.14 -13.94 6.00
N GLN A 116 -8.27 -14.43 5.48
CA GLN A 116 -8.60 -14.43 4.06
C GLN A 116 -8.78 -13.02 3.51
N GLU A 117 -9.54 -12.18 4.21
CA GLU A 117 -9.75 -10.77 3.82
C GLU A 117 -8.44 -9.98 3.85
N MET A 118 -7.60 -10.21 4.86
CA MET A 118 -6.27 -9.61 4.93
C MET A 118 -5.39 -10.07 3.76
N THR A 119 -5.43 -11.34 3.40
CA THR A 119 -4.70 -11.88 2.25
C THR A 119 -5.14 -11.20 0.96
N CYS A 120 -6.46 -11.04 0.75
CA CYS A 120 -7.00 -10.31 -0.39
C CYS A 120 -6.55 -8.85 -0.41
N LEU A 121 -6.57 -8.17 0.75
CA LEU A 121 -6.12 -6.79 0.88
C LEU A 121 -4.65 -6.64 0.48
N VAL A 122 -3.77 -7.50 1.01
CA VAL A 122 -2.32 -7.47 0.69
C VAL A 122 -2.09 -7.73 -0.80
N GLY A 123 -2.75 -8.74 -1.38
CA GLY A 123 -2.66 -9.03 -2.81
C GLY A 123 -3.12 -7.86 -3.68
N GLY A 124 -4.23 -7.22 -3.31
CA GLY A 124 -4.71 -6.00 -3.96
C GLY A 124 -3.72 -4.85 -3.89
N MET A 125 -3.12 -4.63 -2.73
CA MET A 125 -2.08 -3.59 -2.56
C MET A 125 -0.85 -3.88 -3.42
N ARG A 126 -0.45 -5.13 -3.60
CA ARG A 126 0.68 -5.50 -4.46
C ARG A 126 0.42 -5.19 -5.93
N VAL A 127 -0.73 -5.55 -6.48
CA VAL A 127 -1.06 -5.22 -7.89
C VAL A 127 -1.25 -3.72 -8.10
N LEU A 128 -1.59 -2.96 -7.06
CA LEU A 128 -1.64 -1.49 -7.11
C LEU A 128 -0.25 -0.85 -7.06
N GLY A 129 0.80 -1.59 -6.71
CA GLY A 129 2.15 -1.05 -6.55
C GLY A 129 2.31 -0.16 -5.31
N THR A 130 1.51 -0.38 -4.27
CA THR A 130 1.55 0.40 -3.03
C THR A 130 2.69 -0.03 -2.09
N ASN A 131 3.87 -0.25 -2.65
CA ASN A 131 5.07 -0.60 -1.89
C ASN A 131 5.79 0.66 -1.37
N HIS A 132 6.55 0.50 -0.30
CA HIS A 132 7.49 1.51 0.14
C HIS A 132 8.62 1.68 -0.91
N GLU A 133 9.22 2.87 -1.01
CA GLU A 133 10.26 3.16 -2.02
C GLU A 133 11.42 2.15 -2.00
N SER A 134 11.84 1.70 -0.81
CA SER A 134 12.90 0.69 -0.66
C SER A 134 12.54 -0.69 -1.25
N ALA A 135 11.26 -0.95 -1.49
CA ALA A 135 10.75 -2.18 -2.05
C ALA A 135 9.96 -1.97 -3.34
N LYS A 136 10.21 -0.89 -4.05
CA LYS A 136 9.57 -0.60 -5.33
C LYS A 136 9.71 -1.79 -6.29
N ASN A 137 8.64 -2.13 -6.96
CA ASN A 137 8.52 -3.28 -7.89
C ASN A 137 8.75 -4.66 -7.25
N LYS A 138 8.68 -4.79 -5.90
CA LYS A 138 8.85 -6.06 -5.21
C LYS A 138 7.50 -6.69 -4.86
N GLY A 139 7.29 -7.95 -5.26
CA GLY A 139 6.10 -8.72 -4.92
C GLY A 139 4.82 -8.28 -5.65
N GLU A 140 4.90 -7.48 -6.69
CA GLU A 140 3.71 -6.98 -7.41
C GLU A 140 3.01 -8.09 -8.21
N LEU A 141 3.77 -9.04 -8.73
CA LEU A 141 3.32 -10.25 -9.45
C LEU A 141 2.27 -9.98 -10.54
N THR A 142 2.37 -8.84 -11.21
CA THR A 142 1.51 -8.46 -12.32
C THR A 142 2.29 -7.69 -13.38
N ASP A 143 1.86 -7.77 -14.62
CA ASP A 143 2.37 -6.94 -15.73
C ASP A 143 1.57 -5.63 -15.86
N ASN A 144 0.46 -5.49 -15.11
CA ASN A 144 -0.47 -4.36 -15.18
C ASN A 144 -0.57 -3.61 -13.85
N VAL A 145 0.56 -3.15 -13.33
CA VAL A 145 0.58 -2.39 -12.06
C VAL A 145 -0.38 -1.20 -12.11
N GLY A 146 -1.12 -1.00 -11.01
CA GLY A 146 -2.15 0.01 -10.88
C GLY A 146 -3.51 -0.39 -11.48
N ALA A 147 -3.68 -1.66 -11.91
CA ALA A 147 -4.98 -2.25 -12.19
C ALA A 147 -5.34 -3.24 -11.06
N LEU A 148 -6.52 -3.11 -10.48
CA LEU A 148 -6.97 -4.04 -9.44
C LEU A 148 -7.49 -5.32 -10.10
N THR A 149 -6.62 -6.30 -10.21
CA THR A 149 -6.86 -7.62 -10.82
C THR A 149 -6.53 -8.74 -9.85
N ASN A 150 -6.82 -9.97 -10.24
CA ASN A 150 -6.46 -11.19 -9.49
C ASN A 150 -5.05 -11.73 -9.84
N ASP A 151 -4.25 -10.97 -10.58
CA ASP A 151 -2.96 -11.39 -11.11
C ASP A 151 -1.99 -11.85 -10.01
N PHE A 152 -1.98 -11.15 -8.86
CA PHE A 152 -1.10 -11.50 -7.75
C PHE A 152 -1.28 -12.97 -7.36
N PHE A 153 -2.51 -13.42 -7.14
CA PHE A 153 -2.80 -14.78 -6.70
C PHE A 153 -2.58 -15.79 -7.82
N ILE A 154 -2.96 -15.45 -9.05
CA ILE A 154 -2.74 -16.31 -10.21
C ILE A 154 -1.24 -16.58 -10.39
N ASN A 155 -0.42 -15.54 -10.42
CA ASN A 155 1.02 -15.65 -10.63
C ASN A 155 1.77 -16.22 -9.42
N LEU A 156 1.24 -16.02 -8.20
CA LEU A 156 1.82 -16.57 -6.97
C LEU A 156 1.82 -18.11 -6.97
N VAL A 157 0.74 -18.73 -7.47
CA VAL A 157 0.56 -20.20 -7.47
C VAL A 157 0.90 -20.84 -8.80
N ASP A 158 1.27 -20.07 -9.83
CA ASP A 158 1.55 -20.58 -11.16
C ASP A 158 2.86 -21.38 -11.19
N MET A 159 2.73 -22.67 -11.44
CA MET A 159 3.85 -23.64 -11.49
C MET A 159 4.83 -23.40 -12.64
N LYS A 160 4.54 -22.47 -13.58
CA LYS A 160 5.50 -22.06 -14.61
C LYS A 160 6.67 -21.27 -14.02
N TYR A 161 6.52 -20.73 -12.80
CA TYR A 161 7.57 -20.01 -12.11
C TYR A 161 8.27 -20.88 -11.05
N THR A 162 9.49 -20.52 -10.74
CA THR A 162 10.25 -21.05 -9.60
C THR A 162 10.81 -19.88 -8.78
N TRP A 163 10.78 -20.02 -7.47
CA TRP A 163 11.29 -19.02 -6.53
C TRP A 163 12.72 -19.36 -6.15
N LYS A 164 13.65 -18.45 -6.39
CA LYS A 164 15.05 -18.60 -6.05
C LYS A 164 15.45 -17.53 -5.02
N PRO A 165 15.92 -17.92 -3.83
CA PRO A 165 16.43 -16.96 -2.85
C PRO A 165 17.68 -16.27 -3.41
N THR A 166 17.73 -14.94 -3.31
CA THR A 166 18.85 -14.10 -3.74
C THR A 166 19.50 -13.36 -2.57
N GLY A 167 18.90 -13.46 -1.38
CA GLY A 167 19.38 -12.87 -0.14
C GLY A 167 18.59 -13.33 1.05
N LYS A 168 18.84 -12.76 2.23
CA LYS A 168 18.16 -13.13 3.49
C LYS A 168 16.62 -13.04 3.38
N ASN A 169 16.14 -11.98 2.72
CA ASN A 169 14.70 -11.67 2.58
C ASN A 169 14.33 -11.33 1.12
N SER A 170 15.09 -11.80 0.15
CA SER A 170 14.88 -11.45 -1.26
C SER A 170 14.81 -12.69 -2.12
N TYR A 171 13.93 -12.65 -3.12
CA TYR A 171 13.68 -13.75 -4.02
C TYR A 171 13.53 -13.27 -5.45
N ASP A 172 14.10 -14.04 -6.39
CA ASP A 172 13.81 -13.93 -7.81
C ASP A 172 12.77 -14.98 -8.20
N ILE A 173 11.80 -14.56 -8.99
CA ILE A 173 10.74 -15.41 -9.54
C ILE A 173 11.08 -15.62 -11.02
N ILE A 174 11.52 -16.84 -11.33
CA ILE A 174 12.12 -17.20 -12.60
C ILE A 174 11.14 -18.03 -13.43
N ASP A 175 10.93 -17.64 -14.67
CA ASP A 175 10.19 -18.43 -15.65
C ASP A 175 10.98 -19.70 -16.01
N ARG A 176 10.40 -20.87 -15.79
CA ARG A 176 11.06 -22.19 -15.99
C ARG A 176 11.40 -22.50 -17.44
N LYS A 177 10.66 -21.92 -18.41
CA LYS A 177 10.91 -22.15 -19.84
C LYS A 177 12.04 -21.29 -20.37
N THR A 178 12.05 -20.02 -19.98
CA THR A 178 13.02 -19.04 -20.49
C THR A 178 14.23 -18.89 -19.60
N ASN A 179 14.18 -19.38 -18.37
CA ASN A 179 15.19 -19.21 -17.32
C ASN A 179 15.52 -17.75 -17.03
N LYS A 180 14.57 -16.83 -17.27
CA LYS A 180 14.70 -15.40 -17.00
C LYS A 180 13.92 -15.01 -15.76
N VAL A 181 14.45 -14.04 -15.02
CA VAL A 181 13.74 -13.41 -13.91
C VAL A 181 12.53 -12.66 -14.47
N LYS A 182 11.34 -13.01 -14.00
CA LYS A 182 10.08 -12.35 -14.39
C LYS A 182 9.67 -11.32 -13.35
N TYR A 183 9.71 -11.70 -12.06
CA TYR A 183 9.37 -10.83 -10.94
C TYR A 183 10.43 -10.95 -9.85
N THR A 184 10.41 -10.01 -8.92
CA THR A 184 11.23 -10.06 -7.70
C THR A 184 10.34 -9.85 -6.48
N ALA A 185 10.69 -10.45 -5.36
CA ALA A 185 9.91 -10.31 -4.12
C ALA A 185 10.83 -10.13 -2.91
N THR A 186 10.28 -9.57 -1.86
CA THR A 186 10.91 -9.50 -0.53
C THR A 186 9.98 -10.09 0.51
N ARG A 187 10.53 -10.62 1.56
CA ARG A 187 9.82 -10.95 2.80
C ARG A 187 9.98 -9.78 3.75
N ALA A 188 8.98 -8.90 3.80
CA ALA A 188 9.01 -7.69 4.62
C ALA A 188 7.66 -7.40 5.27
#